data_554c77909fd2dd365fa8147c7b55a8c8
#
_entry.id   554c77909fd2dd365fa8147c7b55a8c8
#
_cell.length_a   1.000
_cell.length_b   1.000
_cell.length_c   1.000
_cell.angle_alpha   90.00
_cell.angle_beta   90.00
_cell.angle_gamma   90.00
#
_symmetry.space_group_name_H-M   'P 1'
#
loop_
_entity.id
_entity.type
_entity.pdbx_description
1 polymer ?
#
loop_
_entity_poly.entity_id
_entity_poly.type
_entity_poly.pdbx_seq_one_letter_code
_entity_poly.pdbx_strand_id
1 'polypeptide(L)'
;RDLHPRVRRQRQMGIRDSAMAGHHRALYYLMGGDPRIGDAMDDVKDADYATLNMDPLRYFYKKEEMKLPTHARSGPDWSTYCSNWYTAWERDNDNHYRDKIVTGINDLKKSPMRMISGSNYEYDPETGHLGYIGESAAGGAHLAVCMGGPETWFELAELLDDEVFKDMLVQYGEFYFLPVEEKKKISNGLLTGNGFVYPYMASALCGYAARETDNAELAYQVWQVLIHSLAGKDKKDNFDIGIYKNYFNNENLEEMFWISTNFTSQWCLNVIVALELTKDYIKDSINDYEWADWVK
;
A
#
# COMPACT_ATOMS: atom_id res chain seq x y z
N ARG A 1 26.04 20.05 14.39
CA ARG A 1 25.93 18.97 15.43
C ARG A 1 25.28 17.79 14.78
N ASP A 2 26.07 16.74 14.55
CA ASP A 2 25.55 15.48 14.00
C ASP A 2 24.63 14.82 15.04
N LEU A 3 23.38 14.67 14.66
CA LEU A 3 22.39 13.96 15.47
C LEU A 3 22.78 12.47 15.53
N HIS A 4 22.72 11.90 16.72
CA HIS A 4 23.01 10.48 16.96
C HIS A 4 22.25 9.60 15.93
N PRO A 5 22.87 8.54 15.37
CA PRO A 5 22.27 7.69 14.33
C PRO A 5 20.88 7.16 14.67
N ARG A 6 20.59 6.91 15.94
CA ARG A 6 19.23 6.50 16.41
C ARG A 6 18.20 7.61 16.21
N VAL A 7 18.57 8.87 16.45
CA VAL A 7 17.66 10.01 16.27
C VAL A 7 17.41 10.28 14.78
N ARG A 8 18.42 10.09 13.92
CA ARG A 8 18.25 10.14 12.45
C ARG A 8 17.28 9.05 11.96
N ARG A 9 17.44 7.82 12.46
CA ARG A 9 16.57 6.68 12.12
C ARG A 9 15.15 6.91 12.61
N GLN A 10 14.97 7.40 13.83
CA GLN A 10 13.65 7.74 14.38
C GLN A 10 12.97 8.87 13.62
N ARG A 11 13.71 9.91 13.20
CA ARG A 11 13.16 10.98 12.37
C ARG A 11 12.79 10.48 10.97
N GLN A 12 13.59 9.62 10.35
CA GLN A 12 13.27 9.01 9.08
C GLN A 12 12.07 8.07 9.14
N MET A 13 11.94 7.31 10.21
CA MET A 13 10.75 6.50 10.49
C MET A 13 9.55 7.38 10.80
N GLY A 14 9.71 8.42 11.62
CA GLY A 14 8.66 9.36 11.96
C GLY A 14 8.12 10.15 10.76
N ILE A 15 8.95 10.48 9.79
CA ILE A 15 8.49 11.11 8.53
C ILE A 15 7.68 10.10 7.70
N ARG A 16 8.14 8.86 7.58
CA ARG A 16 7.38 7.80 6.92
C ARG A 16 6.06 7.51 7.62
N ASP A 17 6.11 7.32 8.93
CA ASP A 17 4.92 7.04 9.73
C ASP A 17 3.95 8.24 9.74
N SER A 18 4.46 9.46 9.69
CA SER A 18 3.66 10.68 9.57
C SER A 18 2.99 10.78 8.21
N ALA A 19 3.70 10.42 7.15
CA ALA A 19 3.15 10.42 5.83
C ALA A 19 2.03 9.36 5.66
N MET A 20 2.22 8.17 6.20
CA MET A 20 1.32 7.02 6.03
C MET A 20 -0.02 7.11 6.78
N ALA A 21 -0.22 8.05 7.65
CA ALA A 21 -1.39 8.12 8.52
C ALA A 21 -2.30 9.34 8.25
N GLY A 22 -2.16 10.00 7.11
CA GLY A 22 -2.95 11.21 6.83
C GLY A 22 -4.45 10.94 6.91
N HIS A 23 -4.93 9.95 6.20
CA HIS A 23 -6.35 9.56 6.19
C HIS A 23 -6.83 9.09 7.57
N HIS A 24 -6.11 8.22 8.24
CA HIS A 24 -6.47 7.74 9.58
C HIS A 24 -6.44 8.86 10.63
N ARG A 25 -5.56 9.84 10.47
CA ARG A 25 -5.56 11.02 11.34
C ARG A 25 -6.78 11.90 11.12
N ALA A 26 -7.22 12.05 9.86
CA ALA A 26 -8.46 12.75 9.55
C ALA A 26 -9.66 12.10 10.26
N LEU A 27 -9.79 10.78 10.18
CA LEU A 27 -10.83 10.05 10.89
C LEU A 27 -10.76 10.27 12.40
N TYR A 28 -9.57 10.20 12.99
CA TYR A 28 -9.39 10.44 14.42
C TYR A 28 -9.76 11.88 14.82
N TYR A 29 -9.36 12.86 13.99
CA TYR A 29 -9.71 14.27 14.20
C TYR A 29 -11.22 14.48 14.15
N LEU A 30 -11.89 13.92 13.14
CA LEU A 30 -13.33 14.04 12.96
C LEU A 30 -14.11 13.37 14.09
N MET A 31 -13.61 12.25 14.61
CA MET A 31 -14.24 11.53 15.72
C MET A 31 -13.96 12.15 17.08
N GLY A 32 -12.76 12.65 17.30
CA GLY A 32 -12.27 13.10 18.62
C GLY A 32 -12.15 14.61 18.79
N GLY A 33 -12.03 15.35 17.70
CA GLY A 33 -11.93 16.81 17.71
C GLY A 33 -10.67 17.37 18.37
N ASP A 34 -9.60 16.57 18.49
CA ASP A 34 -8.35 17.06 19.10
C ASP A 34 -7.60 17.99 18.12
N PRO A 35 -7.50 19.31 18.40
CA PRO A 35 -6.87 20.26 17.49
C PRO A 35 -5.42 19.96 17.19
N ARG A 36 -4.69 19.28 18.09
CA ARG A 36 -3.28 18.89 17.85
C ARG A 36 -3.14 17.90 16.70
N ILE A 37 -4.17 17.13 16.42
CA ILE A 37 -4.19 16.24 15.24
C ILE A 37 -4.30 17.08 13.97
N GLY A 38 -5.10 18.16 14.00
CA GLY A 38 -5.16 19.13 12.90
C GLY A 38 -3.80 19.73 12.59
N ASP A 39 -3.06 20.18 13.60
CA ASP A 39 -1.69 20.70 13.43
C ASP A 39 -0.76 19.65 12.80
N ALA A 40 -0.85 18.40 13.25
CA ALA A 40 -0.06 17.31 12.68
C ALA A 40 -0.42 16.99 11.22
N MET A 41 -1.68 17.21 10.82
CA MET A 41 -2.10 17.06 9.41
C MET A 41 -1.53 18.18 8.54
N ASP A 42 -1.49 19.42 9.07
CA ASP A 42 -0.86 20.55 8.38
C ASP A 42 0.66 20.35 8.20
N ASP A 43 1.33 19.77 9.18
CA ASP A 43 2.77 19.50 9.12
C ASP A 43 3.17 18.48 8.02
N VAL A 44 2.24 17.63 7.57
CA VAL A 44 2.55 16.55 6.63
C VAL A 44 2.01 16.75 5.22
N LYS A 45 1.13 17.72 4.99
CA LYS A 45 0.51 17.95 3.67
C LYS A 45 1.54 18.25 2.57
N ASP A 46 2.67 18.89 2.93
CA ASP A 46 3.78 19.21 2.03
C ASP A 46 5.00 18.29 2.22
N ALA A 47 4.80 17.11 2.81
CA ALA A 47 5.90 16.17 3.08
C ALA A 47 6.62 15.68 1.82
N ASP A 48 5.96 15.72 0.67
CA ASP A 48 6.52 15.36 -0.62
C ASP A 48 7.66 16.27 -1.08
N TYR A 49 7.68 17.54 -0.67
CA TYR A 49 8.80 18.47 -0.95
C TYR A 49 10.13 18.02 -0.30
N ALA A 50 10.09 17.16 0.72
CA ALA A 50 11.29 16.59 1.30
C ALA A 50 12.10 15.77 0.30
N THR A 51 11.48 15.24 -0.76
CA THR A 51 12.15 14.49 -1.83
C THR A 51 13.14 15.32 -2.62
N LEU A 52 12.96 16.64 -2.72
CA LEU A 52 13.92 17.56 -3.36
C LEU A 52 15.29 17.55 -2.66
N ASN A 53 15.29 17.33 -1.34
CA ASN A 53 16.51 17.26 -0.54
C ASN A 53 16.99 15.82 -0.34
N MET A 54 16.07 14.85 -0.38
CA MET A 54 16.38 13.45 -0.13
C MET A 54 15.57 12.58 -1.10
N ASP A 55 16.01 12.53 -2.34
CA ASP A 55 15.43 11.70 -3.37
C ASP A 55 15.37 10.22 -2.92
N PRO A 56 14.19 9.58 -2.92
CA PRO A 56 14.04 8.20 -2.47
C PRO A 56 14.77 7.18 -3.35
N LEU A 57 15.07 7.53 -4.60
CA LEU A 57 15.73 6.66 -5.58
C LEU A 57 17.16 7.10 -5.95
N ARG A 58 17.74 7.99 -5.18
CA ARG A 58 19.10 8.56 -5.42
C ARG A 58 20.23 7.56 -5.60
N TYR A 59 20.05 6.33 -5.17
CA TYR A 59 21.05 5.27 -5.33
C TYR A 59 20.90 4.48 -6.64
N PHE A 60 19.79 4.67 -7.34
CA PHE A 60 19.42 3.91 -8.54
C PHE A 60 19.50 4.76 -9.81
N TYR A 61 19.30 6.08 -9.68
CA TYR A 61 19.22 6.99 -10.82
C TYR A 61 20.17 8.17 -10.65
N LYS A 62 20.68 8.66 -11.76
CA LYS A 62 21.55 9.85 -11.79
C LYS A 62 20.71 11.10 -12.03
N LYS A 63 20.99 12.14 -11.29
CA LYS A 63 20.26 13.41 -11.36
C LYS A 63 20.33 14.06 -12.74
N GLU A 64 21.45 13.90 -13.44
CA GLU A 64 21.70 14.49 -14.76
C GLU A 64 20.84 13.90 -15.88
N GLU A 65 20.24 12.72 -15.65
CA GLU A 65 19.41 12.00 -16.61
C GLU A 65 17.89 12.27 -16.40
N MET A 66 17.55 13.03 -15.35
CA MET A 66 16.19 13.29 -14.95
C MET A 66 15.56 14.47 -15.69
N LYS A 67 14.27 14.33 -16.00
CA LYS A 67 13.43 15.40 -16.57
C LYS A 67 12.65 16.15 -15.50
N LEU A 68 12.28 15.47 -14.41
CA LEU A 68 11.59 16.04 -13.26
C LEU A 68 12.55 16.18 -12.07
N PRO A 69 12.23 17.04 -11.08
CA PRO A 69 13.19 17.44 -10.04
C PRO A 69 13.66 16.31 -9.10
N THR A 70 12.84 15.28 -8.90
CA THR A 70 13.10 14.18 -7.97
C THR A 70 12.41 12.91 -8.42
N HIS A 71 12.32 11.91 -7.53
CA HIS A 71 11.58 10.69 -7.75
C HIS A 71 10.51 10.45 -6.66
N ALA A 72 9.51 9.64 -7.01
CA ALA A 72 8.58 9.04 -6.07
C ALA A 72 8.27 7.59 -6.50
N ARG A 73 8.05 6.72 -5.53
CA ARG A 73 7.47 5.41 -5.80
C ARG A 73 5.95 5.53 -5.72
N SER A 74 5.25 4.95 -6.67
CA SER A 74 3.78 5.04 -6.73
C SER A 74 3.10 4.52 -5.47
N GLY A 75 3.72 3.55 -4.82
CA GLY A 75 3.23 2.96 -3.59
C GLY A 75 3.62 3.74 -2.34
N PRO A 76 4.80 3.47 -1.77
CA PRO A 76 5.15 3.99 -0.44
C PRO A 76 5.29 5.50 -0.38
N ASP A 77 5.45 6.19 -1.49
CA ASP A 77 5.60 7.64 -1.52
C ASP A 77 4.31 8.32 -2.02
N TRP A 78 3.95 8.16 -3.30
CA TRP A 78 2.83 8.87 -3.89
C TRP A 78 1.47 8.55 -3.24
N SER A 79 1.19 7.27 -2.93
CA SER A 79 -0.07 6.93 -2.27
C SER A 79 -0.21 7.58 -0.90
N THR A 80 0.91 7.71 -0.21
CA THR A 80 0.99 8.38 1.08
C THR A 80 0.76 9.88 0.96
N TYR A 81 1.36 10.50 -0.06
CA TYR A 81 1.12 11.90 -0.36
C TYR A 81 -0.36 12.12 -0.74
N CYS A 82 -0.96 11.24 -1.54
CA CYS A 82 -2.39 11.31 -1.84
C CYS A 82 -3.25 11.31 -0.59
N SER A 83 -2.93 10.47 0.40
CA SER A 83 -3.66 10.43 1.67
C SER A 83 -3.56 11.76 2.43
N ASN A 84 -2.38 12.39 2.44
CA ASN A 84 -2.19 13.68 3.08
C ASN A 84 -2.89 14.81 2.31
N TRP A 85 -2.77 14.82 0.98
CA TRP A 85 -3.41 15.83 0.12
C TRP A 85 -4.93 15.71 0.14
N TYR A 86 -5.47 14.49 0.11
CA TYR A 86 -6.90 14.26 0.24
C TYR A 86 -7.44 14.86 1.54
N THR A 87 -6.75 14.59 2.65
CA THR A 87 -7.09 15.14 3.95
C THR A 87 -7.03 16.67 3.99
N ALA A 88 -6.00 17.27 3.38
CA ALA A 88 -5.86 18.71 3.29
C ALA A 88 -6.95 19.32 2.40
N TRP A 89 -7.26 18.72 1.26
CA TRP A 89 -8.33 19.15 0.38
C TRP A 89 -9.70 19.08 1.06
N GLU A 90 -10.01 17.98 1.71
CA GLU A 90 -11.28 17.80 2.45
C GLU A 90 -11.44 18.84 3.58
N ARG A 91 -10.37 19.13 4.30
CA ARG A 91 -10.38 20.00 5.47
C ARG A 91 -10.38 21.48 5.12
N ASP A 92 -9.56 21.87 4.17
CA ASP A 92 -9.30 23.28 3.85
C ASP A 92 -9.97 23.71 2.53
N ASN A 93 -10.55 22.75 1.78
CA ASN A 93 -11.08 22.95 0.43
C ASN A 93 -10.03 23.57 -0.53
N ASP A 94 -8.74 23.20 -0.32
CA ASP A 94 -7.65 23.69 -1.14
C ASP A 94 -7.48 22.84 -2.40
N ASN A 95 -7.88 23.42 -3.52
CA ASN A 95 -7.79 22.78 -4.82
C ASN A 95 -6.37 22.46 -5.26
N HIS A 96 -5.35 23.08 -4.70
CA HIS A 96 -3.96 22.76 -5.01
C HIS A 96 -3.67 21.25 -4.77
N TYR A 97 -4.08 20.75 -3.63
CA TYR A 97 -3.86 19.34 -3.27
C TYR A 97 -4.70 18.38 -4.12
N ARG A 98 -5.95 18.75 -4.41
CA ARG A 98 -6.78 18.01 -5.37
C ARG A 98 -6.11 17.93 -6.74
N ASP A 99 -5.59 19.05 -7.22
CA ASP A 99 -5.00 19.13 -8.55
C ASP A 99 -3.71 18.29 -8.64
N LYS A 100 -2.91 18.21 -7.58
CA LYS A 100 -1.77 17.26 -7.48
C LYS A 100 -2.22 15.80 -7.57
N ILE A 101 -3.29 15.42 -6.86
CA ILE A 101 -3.87 14.06 -6.93
C ILE A 101 -4.31 13.75 -8.36
N VAL A 102 -5.12 14.62 -8.96
CA VAL A 102 -5.66 14.44 -10.32
C VAL A 102 -4.55 14.37 -11.36
N THR A 103 -3.51 15.18 -11.21
CA THR A 103 -2.32 15.17 -12.08
C THR A 103 -1.64 13.81 -12.04
N GLY A 104 -1.33 13.29 -10.85
CA GLY A 104 -0.69 11.99 -10.71
C GLY A 104 -1.56 10.84 -11.23
N ILE A 105 -2.88 10.84 -10.96
CA ILE A 105 -3.82 9.86 -11.53
C ILE A 105 -3.78 9.91 -13.06
N ASN A 106 -3.81 11.10 -13.66
CA ASN A 106 -3.77 11.25 -15.11
C ASN A 106 -2.45 10.80 -15.73
N ASP A 107 -1.34 10.91 -15.03
CA ASP A 107 -0.06 10.38 -15.50
C ASP A 107 -0.01 8.85 -15.37
N LEU A 108 -0.56 8.28 -14.31
CA LEU A 108 -0.72 6.83 -14.20
C LEU A 108 -1.59 6.25 -15.34
N LYS A 109 -2.67 6.93 -15.70
CA LYS A 109 -3.52 6.52 -16.86
C LYS A 109 -2.75 6.42 -18.17
N LYS A 110 -1.70 7.23 -18.35
CA LYS A 110 -0.85 7.26 -19.57
C LYS A 110 0.28 6.24 -19.54
N SER A 111 0.56 5.65 -18.38
CA SER A 111 1.60 4.63 -18.24
C SER A 111 1.23 3.36 -19.02
N PRO A 112 2.20 2.57 -19.53
CA PRO A 112 1.93 1.46 -20.46
C PRO A 112 0.91 0.44 -19.97
N MET A 113 0.91 0.15 -18.68
CA MET A 113 -0.06 -0.71 -18.01
C MET A 113 -0.72 0.01 -16.82
N ARG A 114 -0.88 1.31 -16.92
CA ARG A 114 -1.47 2.15 -15.89
C ARG A 114 -0.78 1.92 -14.53
N MET A 115 -1.51 1.70 -13.45
CA MET A 115 -0.94 1.46 -12.11
C MET A 115 -0.04 0.23 -12.02
N ILE A 116 -0.17 -0.72 -12.94
CA ILE A 116 0.64 -1.95 -12.94
C ILE A 116 2.03 -1.72 -13.56
N SER A 117 2.26 -0.60 -14.23
CA SER A 117 3.46 -0.34 -15.03
C SER A 117 4.79 -0.39 -14.29
N GLY A 118 4.76 -0.25 -12.99
CA GLY A 118 5.95 -0.23 -12.16
C GLY A 118 5.81 0.72 -10.98
N SER A 119 6.78 0.69 -10.07
CA SER A 119 6.71 1.47 -8.84
C SER A 119 7.45 2.79 -8.88
N ASN A 120 8.34 2.99 -9.85
CA ASN A 120 9.26 4.11 -9.84
C ASN A 120 8.92 5.14 -10.90
N TYR A 121 8.87 6.38 -10.48
CA TYR A 121 8.56 7.53 -11.32
C TYR A 121 9.52 8.67 -11.00
N GLU A 122 9.88 9.45 -12.01
CA GLU A 122 10.30 10.83 -11.75
C GLU A 122 9.12 11.60 -11.16
N TYR A 123 9.39 12.59 -10.34
CA TYR A 123 8.36 13.29 -9.60
C TYR A 123 8.63 14.79 -9.50
N ASP A 124 7.58 15.57 -9.63
CA ASP A 124 7.58 17.00 -9.39
C ASP A 124 6.67 17.36 -8.21
N PRO A 125 7.24 17.73 -7.05
CA PRO A 125 6.45 18.10 -5.87
C PRO A 125 5.58 19.34 -6.06
N GLU A 126 5.93 20.23 -6.97
CA GLU A 126 5.14 21.44 -7.21
C GLU A 126 3.80 21.13 -7.87
N THR A 127 3.81 20.22 -8.83
CA THR A 127 2.66 19.94 -9.68
C THR A 127 2.00 18.59 -9.41
N GLY A 128 2.69 17.68 -8.71
CA GLY A 128 2.26 16.31 -8.53
C GLY A 128 2.49 15.39 -9.73
N HIS A 129 3.20 15.85 -10.78
CA HIS A 129 3.48 15.06 -11.98
C HIS A 129 4.33 13.82 -11.68
N LEU A 130 3.94 12.70 -12.28
CA LEU A 130 4.63 11.42 -12.29
C LEU A 130 5.16 11.11 -13.69
N GLY A 131 6.48 11.09 -13.85
CA GLY A 131 7.15 10.70 -15.09
C GLY A 131 7.50 9.20 -15.06
N TYR A 132 6.87 8.39 -15.90
CA TYR A 132 7.17 6.97 -15.98
C TYR A 132 8.59 6.70 -16.48
N ILE A 133 9.37 5.90 -15.76
CA ILE A 133 10.78 5.60 -16.06
C ILE A 133 11.05 4.10 -16.30
N GLY A 134 9.99 3.30 -16.35
CA GLY A 134 10.10 1.87 -16.52
C GLY A 134 10.22 1.10 -15.20
N GLU A 135 10.24 -0.22 -15.28
CA GLU A 135 10.53 -1.07 -14.13
C GLU A 135 11.99 -0.92 -13.72
N SER A 136 12.25 -0.78 -12.44
CA SER A 136 13.61 -0.65 -11.93
C SER A 136 14.02 -1.84 -11.08
N ALA A 137 15.34 -2.01 -10.93
CA ALA A 137 15.93 -2.93 -9.99
C ALA A 137 15.56 -2.64 -8.52
N ALA A 138 14.99 -1.48 -8.23
CA ALA A 138 14.54 -1.09 -6.89
C ALA A 138 13.22 -1.76 -6.46
N GLY A 139 12.81 -2.83 -7.10
CA GLY A 139 11.70 -3.66 -6.65
C GLY A 139 10.34 -3.18 -7.13
N GLY A 140 10.15 -3.11 -8.43
CA GLY A 140 8.91 -2.71 -9.08
C GLY A 140 7.65 -3.45 -8.66
N ALA A 141 7.77 -4.53 -7.94
CA ALA A 141 6.63 -5.34 -7.52
C ALA A 141 5.88 -4.81 -6.28
N HIS A 142 6.41 -3.82 -5.59
CA HIS A 142 5.72 -3.19 -4.46
C HIS A 142 4.82 -2.05 -4.90
N LEU A 143 4.12 -2.26 -5.97
CA LEU A 143 3.11 -1.32 -6.37
C LEU A 143 2.24 -1.00 -5.17
N ALA A 144 2.30 0.21 -4.74
CA ALA A 144 1.19 0.91 -4.13
C ALA A 144 0.29 0.14 -3.15
N VAL A 145 0.71 -1.03 -2.75
CA VAL A 145 -0.01 -1.86 -1.79
C VAL A 145 0.28 -1.31 -0.45
N CYS A 146 -0.29 -0.25 -0.11
CA CYS A 146 0.30 0.56 0.87
C CYS A 146 -0.64 0.98 1.91
N MET A 147 -0.19 0.78 2.97
CA MET A 147 -0.22 1.46 4.22
C MET A 147 -1.22 2.63 4.24
N GLY A 148 -2.51 2.37 3.96
CA GLY A 148 -3.57 3.36 3.90
C GLY A 148 -3.79 4.02 2.52
N GLY A 149 -3.07 3.61 1.50
CA GLY A 149 -3.27 4.07 0.12
C GLY A 149 -4.58 3.58 -0.50
N PRO A 150 -4.88 2.27 -0.44
CA PRO A 150 -6.07 1.73 -1.06
C PRO A 150 -7.37 2.37 -0.58
N GLU A 151 -7.54 2.58 0.70
CA GLU A 151 -8.74 3.19 1.25
C GLU A 151 -8.93 4.61 0.69
N THR A 152 -7.86 5.40 0.68
CA THR A 152 -7.88 6.74 0.08
C THR A 152 -8.23 6.70 -1.40
N TRP A 153 -7.71 5.72 -2.14
CA TRP A 153 -7.99 5.59 -3.56
C TRP A 153 -9.44 5.18 -3.85
N PHE A 154 -10.02 4.33 -3.02
CA PHE A 154 -11.43 3.96 -3.16
C PHE A 154 -12.33 5.20 -2.97
N GLU A 155 -12.06 5.99 -1.95
CA GLU A 155 -12.79 7.24 -1.72
C GLU A 155 -12.56 8.26 -2.83
N LEU A 156 -11.32 8.43 -3.29
CA LEU A 156 -10.99 9.34 -4.38
C LEU A 156 -11.64 8.94 -5.71
N ALA A 157 -11.72 7.64 -5.99
CA ALA A 157 -12.36 7.14 -7.20
C ALA A 157 -13.85 7.50 -7.24
N GLU A 158 -14.54 7.37 -6.10
CA GLU A 158 -15.93 7.78 -5.96
C GLU A 158 -16.09 9.31 -5.98
N LEU A 159 -15.26 10.02 -5.22
CA LEU A 159 -15.36 11.48 -5.08
C LEU A 159 -15.06 12.22 -6.39
N LEU A 160 -14.12 11.73 -7.17
CA LEU A 160 -13.75 12.31 -8.47
C LEU A 160 -14.68 11.84 -9.60
N ASP A 161 -15.55 10.88 -9.35
CA ASP A 161 -16.43 10.25 -10.36
C ASP A 161 -15.64 9.80 -11.60
N ASP A 162 -14.48 9.19 -11.36
CA ASP A 162 -13.50 8.85 -12.40
C ASP A 162 -13.52 7.34 -12.70
N GLU A 163 -14.38 6.94 -13.63
CA GLU A 163 -14.56 5.54 -14.03
C GLU A 163 -13.26 4.88 -14.52
N VAL A 164 -12.39 5.66 -15.19
CA VAL A 164 -11.09 5.12 -15.64
C VAL A 164 -10.17 4.83 -14.44
N PHE A 165 -10.24 5.64 -13.40
CA PHE A 165 -9.49 5.38 -12.19
C PHE A 165 -10.05 4.19 -11.42
N LYS A 166 -11.37 4.03 -11.35
CA LYS A 166 -12.03 2.84 -10.79
C LYS A 166 -11.57 1.58 -11.54
N ASP A 167 -11.61 1.59 -12.87
CA ASP A 167 -11.10 0.49 -13.70
C ASP A 167 -9.63 0.16 -13.43
N MET A 168 -8.80 1.16 -13.18
CA MET A 168 -7.39 0.96 -12.85
C MET A 168 -7.21 0.22 -11.52
N LEU A 169 -8.03 0.51 -10.52
CA LEU A 169 -8.01 -0.16 -9.23
C LEU A 169 -8.47 -1.62 -9.36
N VAL A 170 -9.54 -1.86 -10.14
CA VAL A 170 -10.00 -3.21 -10.47
C VAL A 170 -8.92 -4.00 -11.20
N GLN A 171 -8.37 -3.44 -12.27
CA GLN A 171 -7.29 -4.07 -13.03
C GLN A 171 -6.10 -4.43 -12.14
N TYR A 172 -5.75 -3.55 -11.20
CA TYR A 172 -4.67 -3.81 -10.27
C TYR A 172 -4.99 -4.98 -9.33
N GLY A 173 -6.19 -5.00 -8.75
CA GLY A 173 -6.62 -6.05 -7.83
C GLY A 173 -6.68 -7.42 -8.52
N GLU A 174 -7.22 -7.50 -9.73
CA GLU A 174 -7.25 -8.75 -10.50
C GLU A 174 -5.85 -9.26 -10.88
N PHE A 175 -4.95 -8.34 -11.20
CA PHE A 175 -3.58 -8.69 -11.61
C PHE A 175 -2.70 -9.17 -10.45
N TYR A 176 -2.92 -8.67 -9.26
CA TYR A 176 -1.95 -8.78 -8.18
C TYR A 176 -1.69 -10.22 -7.71
N PHE A 177 -2.72 -11.03 -7.61
CA PHE A 177 -2.62 -12.42 -7.16
C PHE A 177 -2.30 -13.42 -8.28
N LEU A 178 -2.17 -12.96 -9.51
CA LEU A 178 -1.77 -13.84 -10.60
C LEU A 178 -0.38 -14.46 -10.36
N PRO A 179 -0.15 -15.68 -10.85
CA PRO A 179 1.17 -16.28 -10.88
C PRO A 179 2.19 -15.41 -11.62
N VAL A 180 3.45 -15.45 -11.20
CA VAL A 180 4.53 -14.61 -11.76
C VAL A 180 4.64 -14.75 -13.28
N GLU A 181 4.48 -15.96 -13.82
CA GLU A 181 4.59 -16.21 -15.27
C GLU A 181 3.41 -15.58 -16.03
N GLU A 182 2.22 -15.57 -15.46
CA GLU A 182 1.06 -14.86 -16.04
C GLU A 182 1.24 -13.35 -15.99
N LYS A 183 1.72 -12.81 -14.86
CA LYS A 183 2.09 -11.39 -14.74
C LYS A 183 3.08 -10.97 -15.82
N LYS A 184 4.13 -11.75 -16.05
CA LYS A 184 5.11 -11.50 -17.12
C LYS A 184 4.46 -11.49 -18.49
N LYS A 185 3.62 -12.49 -18.77
CA LYS A 185 2.91 -12.60 -20.05
C LYS A 185 1.98 -11.42 -20.32
N ILE A 186 1.14 -11.07 -19.36
CA ILE A 186 0.17 -9.97 -19.47
C ILE A 186 0.89 -8.64 -19.61
N SER A 187 1.99 -8.46 -18.88
CA SER A 187 2.79 -7.23 -18.92
C SER A 187 3.77 -7.15 -20.09
N ASN A 188 3.77 -8.12 -21.02
CA ASN A 188 4.76 -8.23 -22.10
C ASN A 188 6.21 -8.15 -21.60
N GLY A 189 6.48 -8.76 -20.44
CA GLY A 189 7.79 -8.75 -19.83
C GLY A 189 8.14 -7.46 -19.07
N LEU A 190 7.23 -6.50 -18.96
CA LEU A 190 7.45 -5.27 -18.21
C LEU A 190 7.68 -5.56 -16.73
N LEU A 191 6.95 -6.53 -16.18
CA LEU A 191 7.07 -6.97 -14.79
C LEU A 191 7.86 -8.28 -14.74
N THR A 192 9.13 -8.16 -14.40
CA THR A 192 10.07 -9.29 -14.31
C THR A 192 10.42 -9.65 -12.87
N GLY A 193 9.96 -8.84 -11.92
CA GLY A 193 10.33 -8.97 -10.52
C GLY A 193 9.78 -10.23 -9.84
N ASN A 194 10.46 -10.66 -8.80
CA ASN A 194 9.99 -11.71 -7.90
C ASN A 194 8.69 -11.28 -7.23
N GLY A 195 7.88 -12.25 -6.84
CA GLY A 195 6.61 -12.03 -6.18
C GLY A 195 6.73 -11.17 -4.92
N PHE A 196 5.59 -10.71 -4.44
CA PHE A 196 5.50 -9.84 -3.27
C PHE A 196 5.99 -10.53 -2.01
N VAL A 197 6.82 -9.83 -1.25
CA VAL A 197 7.28 -10.28 0.06
C VAL A 197 6.12 -10.36 1.07
N TYR A 198 5.11 -9.51 0.87
CA TYR A 198 3.94 -9.42 1.75
C TYR A 198 2.64 -9.41 0.93
N PRO A 199 2.20 -10.54 0.37
CA PRO A 199 1.04 -10.60 -0.52
C PRO A 199 -0.27 -10.14 0.16
N TYR A 200 -0.41 -10.32 1.47
CA TYR A 200 -1.59 -9.85 2.22
C TYR A 200 -1.83 -8.34 2.11
N MET A 201 -0.79 -7.55 1.83
CA MET A 201 -0.94 -6.11 1.64
C MET A 201 -1.75 -5.73 0.40
N ALA A 202 -1.92 -6.66 -0.55
CA ALA A 202 -2.76 -6.47 -1.72
C ALA A 202 -4.25 -6.75 -1.47
N SER A 203 -4.57 -7.33 -0.33
CA SER A 203 -5.91 -7.86 -0.05
C SER A 203 -7.01 -6.80 -0.14
N ALA A 204 -6.72 -5.55 0.22
CA ALA A 204 -7.67 -4.45 0.07
C ALA A 204 -8.03 -4.21 -1.41
N LEU A 205 -7.03 -4.06 -2.29
CA LEU A 205 -7.26 -3.84 -3.72
C LEU A 205 -7.87 -5.06 -4.42
N CYS A 206 -7.43 -6.28 -4.06
CA CYS A 206 -8.01 -7.50 -4.59
C CYS A 206 -9.46 -7.69 -4.13
N GLY A 207 -9.77 -7.33 -2.88
CA GLY A 207 -11.13 -7.32 -2.35
C GLY A 207 -12.03 -6.30 -3.05
N TYR A 208 -11.50 -5.11 -3.35
CA TYR A 208 -12.20 -4.12 -4.15
C TYR A 208 -12.54 -4.66 -5.54
N ALA A 209 -11.55 -5.23 -6.23
CA ALA A 209 -11.77 -5.83 -7.54
C ALA A 209 -12.78 -6.98 -7.48
N ALA A 210 -12.71 -7.84 -6.46
CA ALA A 210 -13.65 -8.93 -6.26
C ALA A 210 -15.10 -8.43 -6.12
N ARG A 211 -15.30 -7.36 -5.36
CA ARG A 211 -16.62 -6.73 -5.19
C ARG A 211 -17.14 -6.13 -6.50
N GLU A 212 -16.32 -5.30 -7.16
CA GLU A 212 -16.73 -4.57 -8.36
C GLU A 212 -17.00 -5.52 -9.56
N THR A 213 -16.38 -6.69 -9.58
CA THR A 213 -16.56 -7.69 -10.66
C THR A 213 -17.40 -8.89 -10.28
N ASP A 214 -17.97 -8.90 -9.07
CA ASP A 214 -18.73 -10.04 -8.50
C ASP A 214 -17.94 -11.36 -8.58
N ASN A 215 -16.64 -11.30 -8.29
CA ASN A 215 -15.72 -12.42 -8.45
C ASN A 215 -15.48 -13.16 -7.12
N ALA A 216 -16.29 -14.19 -6.88
CA ALA A 216 -16.20 -15.01 -5.67
C ALA A 216 -14.84 -15.73 -5.53
N GLU A 217 -14.21 -16.12 -6.65
CA GLU A 217 -12.91 -16.79 -6.62
C GLU A 217 -11.79 -15.82 -6.16
N LEU A 218 -11.80 -14.59 -6.64
CA LEU A 218 -10.86 -13.58 -6.20
C LEU A 218 -11.08 -13.23 -4.71
N ALA A 219 -12.32 -13.15 -4.26
CA ALA A 219 -12.64 -12.97 -2.85
C ALA A 219 -12.15 -14.15 -1.99
N TYR A 220 -12.29 -15.38 -2.47
CA TYR A 220 -11.71 -16.56 -1.82
C TYR A 220 -10.19 -16.45 -1.70
N GLN A 221 -9.50 -16.05 -2.77
CA GLN A 221 -8.05 -15.86 -2.75
C GLN A 221 -7.61 -14.76 -1.77
N VAL A 222 -8.39 -13.69 -1.63
CA VAL A 222 -8.13 -12.64 -0.62
C VAL A 222 -8.08 -13.23 0.78
N TRP A 223 -9.08 -14.00 1.16
CA TRP A 223 -9.12 -14.62 2.49
C TRP A 223 -8.06 -15.71 2.65
N GLN A 224 -7.81 -16.49 1.61
CA GLN A 224 -6.76 -17.49 1.60
C GLN A 224 -5.39 -16.84 1.90
N VAL A 225 -5.07 -15.70 1.28
CA VAL A 225 -3.84 -14.95 1.53
C VAL A 225 -3.78 -14.39 2.95
N LEU A 226 -4.86 -13.78 3.42
CA LEU A 226 -4.91 -13.21 4.76
C LEU A 226 -4.73 -14.28 5.85
N ILE A 227 -5.40 -15.40 5.71
CA ILE A 227 -5.33 -16.51 6.66
C ILE A 227 -3.94 -17.14 6.63
N HIS A 228 -3.42 -17.47 5.45
CA HIS A 228 -2.12 -18.12 5.30
C HIS A 228 -0.96 -17.23 5.72
N SER A 229 -1.10 -15.91 5.65
CA SER A 229 -0.06 -14.99 6.12
C SER A 229 0.15 -15.03 7.63
N LEU A 230 -0.80 -15.59 8.39
CA LEU A 230 -0.67 -15.84 9.82
C LEU A 230 -0.11 -17.21 10.14
N ALA A 231 -0.12 -18.15 9.18
CA ALA A 231 0.33 -19.50 9.40
C ALA A 231 1.83 -19.56 9.71
N GLY A 232 2.19 -20.39 10.66
CA GLY A 232 3.57 -20.67 11.03
C GLY A 232 4.31 -21.53 9.99
N LYS A 233 5.43 -22.10 10.38
CA LYS A 233 6.33 -22.84 9.50
C LYS A 233 5.78 -24.15 8.93
N ASP A 234 4.87 -24.79 9.63
CA ASP A 234 4.23 -26.05 9.19
C ASP A 234 2.93 -25.77 8.43
N LYS A 235 3.12 -25.22 7.26
CA LYS A 235 2.08 -24.69 6.41
C LYS A 235 1.16 -25.76 5.80
N LYS A 236 1.48 -27.04 5.93
CA LYS A 236 0.77 -28.11 5.20
C LYS A 236 -0.39 -28.74 5.95
N ASP A 237 -0.40 -28.65 7.26
CA ASP A 237 -1.33 -29.50 8.03
C ASP A 237 -2.35 -28.77 8.90
N ASN A 238 -2.14 -27.48 9.26
CA ASN A 238 -3.09 -26.70 10.08
C ASN A 238 -2.72 -25.21 10.05
N PHE A 239 -3.69 -24.35 10.30
CA PHE A 239 -3.47 -22.95 10.67
C PHE A 239 -2.76 -22.87 12.03
N ASP A 240 -1.49 -23.23 12.04
CA ASP A 240 -0.65 -23.01 13.19
C ASP A 240 -0.12 -21.59 13.12
N ILE A 241 -0.64 -20.72 13.94
CA ILE A 241 -0.24 -19.31 14.06
C ILE A 241 1.16 -19.15 14.67
N GLY A 242 1.98 -20.19 14.66
CA GLY A 242 3.36 -20.13 15.17
C GLY A 242 3.42 -19.95 16.67
N ILE A 243 2.49 -20.54 17.39
CA ILE A 243 2.49 -20.53 18.84
C ILE A 243 3.66 -21.40 19.32
N TYR A 244 4.57 -20.79 20.06
CA TYR A 244 5.72 -21.47 20.64
C TYR A 244 5.40 -21.89 22.07
N LYS A 245 5.13 -23.18 22.23
CA LYS A 245 4.96 -23.75 23.56
C LYS A 245 6.30 -23.73 24.32
N ASN A 246 6.23 -23.37 25.59
CA ASN A 246 7.38 -23.42 26.51
C ASN A 246 8.52 -22.42 26.25
N TYR A 247 8.28 -21.32 25.55
CA TYR A 247 9.34 -20.30 25.37
C TYR A 247 9.89 -19.79 26.72
N PHE A 248 9.02 -19.56 27.68
CA PHE A 248 9.40 -19.19 29.05
C PHE A 248 9.38 -20.39 30.06
N ASN A 249 9.49 -21.60 29.54
CA ASN A 249 9.41 -22.81 30.36
C ASN A 249 8.08 -22.98 31.10
N ASN A 250 6.99 -22.49 30.57
CA ASN A 250 5.67 -22.60 31.17
C ASN A 250 4.78 -23.47 30.28
N GLU A 251 4.56 -24.71 30.68
CA GLU A 251 3.79 -25.71 29.93
C GLU A 251 2.31 -25.35 29.70
N ASN A 252 1.81 -24.35 30.42
CA ASN A 252 0.42 -23.93 30.36
C ASN A 252 0.21 -22.68 29.49
N LEU A 253 1.28 -22.07 28.96
CA LEU A 253 1.20 -20.89 28.14
C LEU A 253 1.56 -21.23 26.70
N GLU A 254 0.68 -20.84 25.79
CA GLU A 254 0.95 -20.77 24.35
C GLU A 254 1.42 -19.34 24.03
N GLU A 255 2.63 -19.21 23.53
CA GLU A 255 3.27 -17.91 23.35
C GLU A 255 3.75 -17.72 21.93
N MET A 256 3.54 -16.53 21.40
CA MET A 256 4.20 -16.12 20.17
C MET A 256 5.62 -15.65 20.52
N PHE A 257 6.60 -16.25 19.88
CA PHE A 257 8.01 -15.89 20.07
C PHE A 257 8.29 -14.43 19.72
N TRP A 258 7.67 -13.92 18.66
CA TRP A 258 7.88 -12.56 18.22
C TRP A 258 6.72 -12.07 17.36
N ILE A 259 6.29 -10.84 17.61
CA ILE A 259 5.30 -10.13 16.83
C ILE A 259 5.91 -8.82 16.33
N SER A 260 5.89 -8.61 15.03
CA SER A 260 6.12 -7.29 14.46
C SER A 260 4.87 -6.44 14.58
N THR A 261 4.92 -5.37 15.36
CA THR A 261 3.79 -4.43 15.48
C THR A 261 3.39 -3.85 14.13
N ASN A 262 4.37 -3.55 13.29
CA ASN A 262 4.13 -3.06 11.94
C ASN A 262 3.41 -4.11 11.07
N PHE A 263 3.88 -5.35 11.08
CA PHE A 263 3.23 -6.44 10.34
C PHE A 263 1.80 -6.66 10.82
N THR A 264 1.59 -6.72 12.12
CA THR A 264 0.27 -6.92 12.72
C THR A 264 -0.69 -5.80 12.35
N SER A 265 -0.25 -4.54 12.44
CA SER A 265 -1.07 -3.39 12.07
C SER A 265 -1.48 -3.42 10.59
N GLN A 266 -0.54 -3.70 9.70
CA GLN A 266 -0.80 -3.83 8.26
C GLN A 266 -1.79 -4.96 7.96
N TRP A 267 -1.59 -6.10 8.60
CA TRP A 267 -2.48 -7.23 8.44
C TRP A 267 -3.90 -6.91 8.92
N CYS A 268 -4.03 -6.33 10.11
CA CYS A 268 -5.33 -5.95 10.68
C CYS A 268 -6.07 -4.95 9.79
N LEU A 269 -5.37 -3.93 9.27
CA LEU A 269 -5.98 -2.96 8.34
C LEU A 269 -6.49 -3.65 7.07
N ASN A 270 -5.69 -4.52 6.48
CA ASN A 270 -6.13 -5.26 5.30
C ASN A 270 -7.31 -6.19 5.59
N VAL A 271 -7.36 -6.82 6.76
CA VAL A 271 -8.52 -7.64 7.17
C VAL A 271 -9.79 -6.80 7.32
N ILE A 272 -9.70 -5.62 7.96
CA ILE A 272 -10.87 -4.74 8.15
C ILE A 272 -11.43 -4.32 6.79
N VAL A 273 -10.58 -3.91 5.86
CA VAL A 273 -11.00 -3.50 4.52
C VAL A 273 -11.53 -4.68 3.72
N ALA A 274 -10.83 -5.83 3.75
CA ALA A 274 -11.29 -7.03 3.06
C ALA A 274 -12.64 -7.54 3.60
N LEU A 275 -12.86 -7.43 4.91
CA LEU A 275 -14.12 -7.81 5.53
C LEU A 275 -15.28 -6.95 4.99
N GLU A 276 -15.09 -5.64 4.92
CA GLU A 276 -16.13 -4.74 4.38
C GLU A 276 -16.42 -5.03 2.91
N LEU A 277 -15.37 -5.28 2.12
CA LEU A 277 -15.51 -5.48 0.68
C LEU A 277 -16.00 -6.87 0.27
N THR A 278 -15.72 -7.90 1.06
CA THR A 278 -15.93 -9.31 0.66
C THR A 278 -16.67 -10.15 1.68
N LYS A 279 -17.36 -9.56 2.65
CA LYS A 279 -18.10 -10.26 3.71
C LYS A 279 -19.09 -11.29 3.19
N ASP A 280 -19.72 -11.02 2.05
CA ASP A 280 -20.75 -11.90 1.46
C ASP A 280 -20.15 -13.16 0.81
N TYR A 281 -18.83 -13.23 0.66
CA TYR A 281 -18.09 -14.36 0.08
C TYR A 281 -17.32 -15.18 1.11
N ILE A 282 -17.39 -14.83 2.41
CA ILE A 282 -16.62 -15.51 3.45
C ILE A 282 -17.18 -16.92 3.66
N LYS A 283 -16.28 -17.92 3.73
CA LYS A 283 -16.63 -19.29 4.08
C LYS A 283 -16.92 -19.42 5.57
N ASP A 284 -17.77 -20.40 5.91
CA ASP A 284 -18.23 -20.63 7.29
C ASP A 284 -17.10 -21.07 8.24
N SER A 285 -16.06 -21.67 7.70
CA SER A 285 -14.90 -22.13 8.46
C SER A 285 -13.59 -21.69 7.86
N ILE A 286 -12.64 -21.35 8.71
CA ILE A 286 -11.26 -21.06 8.31
C ILE A 286 -10.60 -22.27 7.62
N ASN A 287 -11.04 -23.49 7.95
CA ASN A 287 -10.54 -24.73 7.36
C ASN A 287 -11.04 -24.96 5.93
N ASP A 288 -12.02 -24.17 5.47
CA ASP A 288 -12.52 -24.24 4.09
C ASP A 288 -11.60 -23.48 3.11
N TYR A 289 -10.54 -22.84 3.62
CA TYR A 289 -9.52 -22.19 2.81
C TYR A 289 -8.31 -23.11 2.66
N GLU A 290 -8.17 -23.70 1.49
CA GLU A 290 -7.04 -24.55 1.17
C GLU A 290 -5.73 -23.75 1.16
N TRP A 291 -4.62 -24.43 1.46
CA TRP A 291 -3.31 -23.80 1.40
C TRP A 291 -2.93 -23.44 -0.04
N ALA A 292 -2.54 -22.21 -0.25
CA ALA A 292 -2.05 -21.74 -1.54
C ALA A 292 -0.51 -21.72 -1.56
N ASP A 293 0.09 -22.54 -2.39
CA ASP A 293 1.57 -22.65 -2.52
C ASP A 293 2.25 -21.34 -3.00
N TRP A 294 1.49 -20.44 -3.60
CA TRP A 294 1.97 -19.15 -4.08
C TRP A 294 2.04 -18.08 -2.99
N VAL A 295 1.45 -18.32 -1.83
CA VAL A 295 1.60 -17.46 -0.64
C VAL A 295 2.90 -17.84 0.05
N LYS A 296 3.93 -17.03 -0.09
CA LYS A 296 5.26 -17.26 0.49
C LYS A 296 5.54 -16.32 1.64
#